data_91fee9a0fd0155d7a94b117f411db556
#
_entry.id   91fee9a0fd0155d7a94b117f411db556
#
_cell.length_a   1.000
_cell.length_b   1.000
_cell.length_c   1.000
_cell.angle_alpha   90.00
_cell.angle_beta   90.00
_cell.angle_gamma   90.00
#
_symmetry.space_group_name_H-M   'P 1'
#
loop_
_entity.id
_entity.type
_entity.pdbx_description
1 polymer ?
#
loop_
_entity_poly.entity_id
_entity_poly.type
_entity_poly.pdbx_seq_one_letter_code
_entity_poly.pdbx_strand_id
1 'polypeptide(L)'
;VARAAIDGARRLASPREATELLADVVQRGLCAVADLSSELEAAQRRGTAIPRAVLRDVGAGVRSIAERDARALWRRSRLPEPWWNAAIYTADGELLGIADAWWDEVALAWEINSFTWQLDPSNYAREQAKTASFAAAGIPVLPTLARRLAEDATAVLRELRAAHCHAAGRPRPPVRAIRRPGMPAAMRHPSD
;
A
#
# COMPACT_ATOMS: atom_id res chain seq x y z
N VAL A 1 16.71 15.86 7.27
CA VAL A 1 16.94 14.49 7.80
C VAL A 1 17.17 13.52 6.66
N ALA A 2 16.28 13.41 5.66
CA ALA A 2 16.35 12.43 4.57
C ALA A 2 17.69 12.48 3.81
N ARG A 3 18.12 13.67 3.38
CA ARG A 3 19.41 13.87 2.71
C ARG A 3 20.60 13.34 3.54
N ALA A 4 20.65 13.70 4.83
CA ALA A 4 21.73 13.25 5.71
C ALA A 4 21.74 11.73 5.87
N ALA A 5 20.56 11.10 5.96
CA ALA A 5 20.42 9.64 6.04
C ALA A 5 20.91 8.95 4.75
N ILE A 6 20.53 9.48 3.58
CA ILE A 6 21.01 8.95 2.27
C ILE A 6 22.52 9.15 2.12
N ASP A 7 23.05 10.33 2.45
CA ASP A 7 24.50 10.59 2.38
C ASP A 7 25.27 9.70 3.35
N GLY A 8 24.72 9.40 4.53
CA GLY A 8 25.26 8.41 5.48
C GLY A 8 25.23 7.00 4.88
N ALA A 9 24.10 6.54 4.41
CA ALA A 9 23.93 5.19 3.84
C ALA A 9 24.80 4.93 2.59
N ARG A 10 25.09 5.98 1.80
CA ARG A 10 25.98 5.87 0.61
C ARG A 10 27.45 5.63 0.97
N ARG A 11 27.85 5.98 2.18
CA ARG A 11 29.24 5.80 2.69
C ARG A 11 29.44 4.43 3.33
N LEU A 12 28.34 3.74 3.64
CA LEU A 12 28.40 2.41 4.25
C LEU A 12 28.69 1.37 3.16
N ALA A 13 29.64 0.48 3.46
CA ALA A 13 29.96 -0.66 2.59
C ALA A 13 29.07 -1.87 2.89
N SER A 14 28.42 -1.89 4.06
CA SER A 14 27.58 -2.99 4.53
C SER A 14 26.09 -2.70 4.24
N PRO A 15 25.41 -3.57 3.46
CA PRO A 15 23.96 -3.48 3.30
C PRO A 15 23.21 -3.53 4.64
N ARG A 16 23.72 -4.28 5.62
CA ARG A 16 23.10 -4.40 6.94
C ARG A 16 23.12 -3.07 7.69
N GLU A 17 24.26 -2.40 7.75
CA GLU A 17 24.38 -1.09 8.42
C GLU A 17 23.52 -0.03 7.73
N ALA A 18 23.45 -0.06 6.39
CA ALA A 18 22.57 0.83 5.64
C ALA A 18 21.08 0.55 5.95
N THR A 19 20.70 -0.74 6.11
CA THR A 19 19.35 -1.13 6.52
C THR A 19 19.03 -0.62 7.93
N GLU A 20 19.92 -0.84 8.89
CA GLU A 20 19.76 -0.38 10.28
C GLU A 20 19.58 1.13 10.33
N LEU A 21 20.43 1.89 9.63
CA LEU A 21 20.34 3.35 9.57
C LEU A 21 19.01 3.84 8.95
N LEU A 22 18.65 3.32 7.76
CA LEU A 22 17.46 3.81 7.04
C LEU A 22 16.17 3.34 7.71
N ALA A 23 16.14 2.12 8.27
CA ALA A 23 15.00 1.62 9.02
C ALA A 23 14.80 2.40 10.34
N ASP A 24 15.85 2.71 11.09
CA ASP A 24 15.76 3.51 12.32
C ASP A 24 15.16 4.89 12.06
N VAL A 25 15.64 5.57 11.03
CA VAL A 25 15.13 6.91 10.64
C VAL A 25 13.63 6.88 10.31
N VAL A 26 13.17 5.84 9.61
CA VAL A 26 11.75 5.65 9.26
C VAL A 26 10.93 5.24 10.49
N GLN A 27 11.40 4.29 11.29
CA GLN A 27 10.69 3.81 12.48
C GLN A 27 10.53 4.89 13.55
N ARG A 28 11.51 5.77 13.68
CA ARG A 28 11.42 6.93 14.58
C ARG A 28 10.59 8.08 14.03
N GLY A 29 10.01 7.94 12.83
CA GLY A 29 9.20 8.98 12.20
C GLY A 29 9.97 10.25 11.82
N LEU A 30 11.31 10.17 11.71
CA LEU A 30 12.15 11.32 11.37
C LEU A 30 12.05 11.72 9.91
N CYS A 31 11.74 10.78 9.03
CA CYS A 31 11.34 11.01 7.64
C CYS A 31 10.62 9.77 7.09
N ALA A 32 9.89 9.94 6.01
CA ALA A 32 9.23 8.84 5.31
C ALA A 32 10.18 8.14 4.33
N VAL A 33 9.86 6.88 3.97
CA VAL A 33 10.61 6.13 2.92
C VAL A 33 10.64 6.89 1.60
N ALA A 34 9.60 7.67 1.30
CA ALA A 34 9.54 8.47 0.09
C ALA A 34 10.49 9.67 0.10
N ASP A 35 10.65 10.33 1.25
CA ASP A 35 11.64 11.41 1.36
C ASP A 35 13.03 10.87 1.08
N LEU A 36 13.32 9.66 1.60
CA LEU A 36 14.57 8.96 1.34
C LEU A 36 14.71 8.57 -0.15
N SER A 37 13.63 8.11 -0.76
CA SER A 37 13.61 7.74 -2.18
C SER A 37 13.83 8.96 -3.08
N SER A 38 13.14 10.08 -2.80
CA SER A 38 13.30 11.33 -3.54
C SER A 38 14.72 11.87 -3.47
N GLU A 39 15.32 11.87 -2.28
CA GLU A 39 16.72 12.26 -2.11
C GLU A 39 17.68 11.34 -2.85
N LEU A 40 17.37 10.04 -2.88
CA LEU A 40 18.18 9.04 -3.58
C LEU A 40 18.09 9.17 -5.09
N GLU A 41 16.94 9.61 -5.64
CA GLU A 41 16.76 9.89 -7.06
C GLU A 41 17.48 11.18 -7.48
N ALA A 42 17.43 12.21 -6.62
CA ALA A 42 18.16 13.46 -6.81
C ALA A 42 19.68 13.28 -6.67
N ALA A 43 20.14 12.22 -6.02
CA ALA A 43 21.56 11.97 -5.79
C ALA A 43 22.26 11.45 -7.05
N GLN A 44 23.56 11.79 -7.18
CA GLN A 44 24.42 11.17 -8.21
C GLN A 44 24.42 9.66 -8.07
N ARG A 45 24.41 8.92 -9.19
CA ARG A 45 24.28 7.44 -9.24
C ARG A 45 25.38 6.67 -8.47
N ARG A 46 26.54 7.29 -8.23
CA ARG A 46 27.66 6.65 -7.53
C ARG A 46 27.32 6.41 -6.07
N GLY A 47 27.50 5.16 -5.60
CA GLY A 47 27.24 4.75 -4.22
C GLY A 47 25.77 4.58 -3.85
N THR A 48 24.83 4.56 -4.81
CA THR A 48 23.39 4.46 -4.52
C THR A 48 22.83 3.04 -4.58
N ALA A 49 23.62 2.04 -4.99
CA ALA A 49 23.14 0.67 -5.20
C ALA A 49 22.61 0.03 -3.89
N ILE A 50 23.37 0.15 -2.80
CA ILE A 50 22.98 -0.37 -1.49
C ILE A 50 21.77 0.35 -0.93
N PRO A 51 21.73 1.71 -0.82
CA PRO A 51 20.53 2.41 -0.37
C PRO A 51 19.28 2.10 -1.20
N ARG A 52 19.39 1.95 -2.52
CA ARG A 52 18.24 1.59 -3.38
C ARG A 52 17.68 0.20 -3.07
N ALA A 53 18.54 -0.78 -2.87
CA ALA A 53 18.12 -2.12 -2.48
C ALA A 53 17.43 -2.10 -1.11
N VAL A 54 18.06 -1.47 -0.13
CA VAL A 54 17.54 -1.34 1.24
C VAL A 54 16.19 -0.62 1.27
N LEU A 55 16.02 0.49 0.55
CA LEU A 55 14.74 1.22 0.54
C LEU A 55 13.60 0.40 -0.08
N ARG A 56 13.89 -0.45 -1.07
CA ARG A 56 12.88 -1.39 -1.58
C ARG A 56 12.43 -2.38 -0.51
N ASP A 57 13.35 -2.92 0.27
CA ASP A 57 13.07 -3.91 1.32
C ASP A 57 12.33 -3.28 2.51
N VAL A 58 12.76 -2.08 2.92
CA VAL A 58 12.09 -1.30 3.98
C VAL A 58 10.68 -0.90 3.52
N GLY A 59 10.52 -0.47 2.25
CA GLY A 59 9.23 -0.14 1.67
C GLY A 59 8.29 -1.35 1.58
N ALA A 60 8.83 -2.53 1.24
CA ALA A 60 8.06 -3.78 1.25
C ALA A 60 7.63 -4.18 2.68
N GLY A 61 8.49 -3.96 3.67
CA GLY A 61 8.17 -4.18 5.09
C GLY A 61 7.03 -3.27 5.58
N VAL A 62 7.07 -1.99 5.26
CA VAL A 62 5.99 -1.03 5.60
C VAL A 62 4.67 -1.43 4.96
N ARG A 63 4.67 -1.85 3.70
CA ARG A 63 3.47 -2.36 3.01
C ARG A 63 2.93 -3.61 3.70
N SER A 64 3.78 -4.57 4.07
CA SER A 64 3.38 -5.80 4.77
C SER A 64 2.75 -5.51 6.14
N ILE A 65 3.23 -4.50 6.85
CA ILE A 65 2.62 -4.04 8.11
C ILE A 65 1.21 -3.48 7.85
N ALA A 66 1.08 -2.58 6.88
CA ALA A 66 -0.21 -1.98 6.52
C ALA A 66 -1.25 -3.03 6.07
N GLU A 67 -0.84 -4.00 5.26
CA GLU A 67 -1.70 -5.13 4.86
C GLU A 67 -2.14 -5.97 6.06
N ARG A 68 -1.25 -6.26 7.00
CA ARG A 68 -1.57 -7.00 8.22
C ARG A 68 -2.57 -6.23 9.10
N ASP A 69 -2.36 -4.93 9.28
CA ASP A 69 -3.22 -4.07 10.07
C ASP A 69 -4.62 -3.94 9.44
N ALA A 70 -4.68 -3.81 8.11
CA ALA A 70 -5.93 -3.82 7.36
C ALA A 70 -6.70 -5.13 7.54
N ARG A 71 -6.03 -6.29 7.46
CA ARG A 71 -6.66 -7.60 7.72
C ARG A 71 -7.16 -7.72 9.15
N ALA A 72 -6.40 -7.21 10.13
CA ALA A 72 -6.81 -7.20 11.54
C ALA A 72 -8.06 -6.33 11.75
N LEU A 73 -8.10 -5.18 11.10
CA LEU A 73 -9.23 -4.27 11.16
C LEU A 73 -10.46 -4.85 10.45
N TRP A 74 -10.29 -5.44 9.26
CA TRP A 74 -11.38 -6.12 8.57
C TRP A 74 -12.03 -7.21 9.45
N ARG A 75 -11.26 -8.07 10.13
CA ARG A 75 -11.81 -9.09 11.04
C ARG A 75 -12.73 -8.48 12.11
N ARG A 76 -12.44 -7.27 12.57
CA ARG A 76 -13.27 -6.53 13.53
C ARG A 76 -14.49 -5.89 12.89
N SER A 77 -14.53 -5.73 11.57
CA SER A 77 -15.62 -5.06 10.87
C SER A 77 -16.89 -5.89 10.81
N ARG A 78 -16.78 -7.24 10.89
CA ARG A 78 -17.87 -8.21 10.67
C ARG A 78 -18.42 -8.18 9.25
N LEU A 79 -17.71 -7.59 8.30
CA LEU A 79 -18.06 -7.64 6.88
C LEU A 79 -17.61 -8.97 6.26
N PRO A 80 -18.22 -9.40 5.16
CA PRO A 80 -17.75 -10.55 4.39
C PRO A 80 -16.26 -10.46 4.06
N GLU A 81 -15.61 -11.59 3.82
CA GLU A 81 -14.19 -11.58 3.48
C GLU A 81 -13.96 -10.95 2.10
N PRO A 82 -13.13 -9.88 2.00
CA PRO A 82 -12.81 -9.31 0.72
C PRO A 82 -11.81 -10.18 -0.06
N TRP A 83 -11.73 -9.97 -1.36
CA TRP A 83 -10.64 -10.48 -2.16
C TRP A 83 -9.44 -9.52 -2.05
N TRP A 84 -8.38 -9.98 -1.44
CA TRP A 84 -7.17 -9.19 -1.29
C TRP A 84 -6.37 -9.15 -2.59
N ASN A 85 -5.88 -7.96 -2.97
CA ASN A 85 -5.12 -7.72 -4.20
C ASN A 85 -5.85 -8.19 -5.47
N ALA A 86 -7.14 -7.90 -5.56
CA ALA A 86 -7.97 -8.30 -6.69
C ALA A 86 -7.70 -7.44 -7.92
N ALA A 87 -7.51 -8.07 -9.08
CA ALA A 87 -7.44 -7.37 -10.36
C ALA A 87 -8.84 -7.13 -10.90
N ILE A 88 -9.17 -5.86 -11.20
CA ILE A 88 -10.49 -5.42 -11.63
C ILE A 88 -10.44 -5.05 -13.12
N TYR A 89 -11.39 -5.54 -13.87
CA TYR A 89 -11.49 -5.36 -15.31
C TYR A 89 -12.87 -4.79 -15.71
N THR A 90 -12.92 -4.07 -16.81
CA THR A 90 -14.18 -3.72 -17.48
C THR A 90 -14.90 -4.99 -17.96
N ALA A 91 -16.16 -4.85 -18.39
CA ALA A 91 -16.90 -5.93 -19.05
C ALA A 91 -16.17 -6.44 -20.32
N ASP A 92 -15.48 -5.55 -21.02
CA ASP A 92 -14.75 -5.84 -22.26
C ASP A 92 -13.36 -6.44 -22.02
N GLY A 93 -12.95 -6.56 -20.73
CA GLY A 93 -11.68 -7.21 -20.33
C GLY A 93 -10.49 -6.28 -20.23
N GLU A 94 -10.67 -4.96 -20.25
CA GLU A 94 -9.60 -3.99 -19.98
C GLU A 94 -9.31 -3.91 -18.48
N LEU A 95 -8.04 -3.93 -18.08
CA LEU A 95 -7.62 -3.82 -16.68
C LEU A 95 -7.81 -2.39 -16.18
N LEU A 96 -8.69 -2.20 -15.22
CA LEU A 96 -8.90 -0.93 -14.52
C LEU A 96 -7.85 -0.68 -13.43
N GLY A 97 -7.42 -1.75 -12.75
CA GLY A 97 -6.43 -1.67 -11.67
C GLY A 97 -6.48 -2.86 -10.73
N ILE A 98 -5.69 -2.78 -9.67
CA ILE A 98 -5.65 -3.78 -8.59
C ILE A 98 -6.12 -3.10 -7.31
N ALA A 99 -7.20 -3.61 -6.71
CA ALA A 99 -7.71 -3.15 -5.42
C ALA A 99 -6.98 -3.88 -4.28
N ASP A 100 -6.59 -3.17 -3.22
CA ASP A 100 -5.97 -3.80 -2.04
C ASP A 100 -6.93 -4.75 -1.35
N ALA A 101 -8.21 -4.36 -1.22
CA ALA A 101 -9.29 -5.25 -0.82
C ALA A 101 -10.56 -4.95 -1.67
N TRP A 102 -11.25 -6.00 -2.08
CA TRP A 102 -12.39 -5.95 -2.97
C TRP A 102 -13.55 -6.81 -2.46
N TRP A 103 -14.71 -6.20 -2.33
CA TRP A 103 -15.99 -6.93 -2.08
C TRP A 103 -16.74 -7.06 -3.40
N ASP A 104 -16.69 -8.24 -3.99
CA ASP A 104 -17.24 -8.47 -5.33
C ASP A 104 -18.75 -8.34 -5.39
N GLU A 105 -19.46 -8.76 -4.37
CA GLU A 105 -20.92 -8.70 -4.29
C GLU A 105 -21.47 -7.27 -4.36
N VAL A 106 -20.73 -6.28 -3.86
CA VAL A 106 -21.13 -4.86 -3.84
C VAL A 106 -20.22 -3.99 -4.70
N ALA A 107 -19.23 -4.57 -5.36
CA ALA A 107 -18.21 -3.90 -6.17
C ALA A 107 -17.53 -2.72 -5.44
N LEU A 108 -17.17 -2.92 -4.17
CA LEU A 108 -16.45 -1.92 -3.36
C LEU A 108 -14.96 -2.19 -3.36
N ALA A 109 -14.16 -1.17 -3.68
CA ALA A 109 -12.71 -1.18 -3.49
C ALA A 109 -12.32 -0.47 -2.19
N TRP A 110 -11.47 -1.10 -1.37
CA TRP A 110 -10.80 -0.48 -0.25
C TRP A 110 -9.32 -0.35 -0.58
N GLU A 111 -8.82 0.89 -0.60
CA GLU A 111 -7.45 1.24 -0.96
C GLU A 111 -6.69 1.68 0.28
N ILE A 112 -5.55 1.06 0.54
CA ILE A 112 -4.72 1.32 1.70
C ILE A 112 -3.50 2.11 1.26
N ASN A 113 -3.63 3.42 1.34
CA ASN A 113 -2.61 4.34 0.87
C ASN A 113 -1.55 4.56 1.94
N SER A 114 -0.30 4.22 1.62
CA SER A 114 0.82 4.68 2.43
C SER A 114 1.18 6.11 2.00
N PHE A 115 1.35 7.01 2.96
CA PHE A 115 1.81 8.39 2.69
C PHE A 115 3.12 8.42 1.89
N THR A 116 3.91 7.39 2.03
CA THR A 116 5.21 7.17 1.41
C THR A 116 5.15 7.07 -0.12
N TRP A 117 4.05 6.55 -0.68
CA TRP A 117 3.89 6.36 -2.13
C TRP A 117 3.38 7.60 -2.86
N GLN A 118 2.77 8.54 -2.13
CA GLN A 118 2.22 9.76 -2.70
C GLN A 118 3.30 10.80 -3.06
N LEU A 119 4.53 10.61 -2.60
CA LEU A 119 5.64 11.54 -2.84
C LEU A 119 6.52 11.14 -4.05
N ASP A 120 6.33 9.95 -4.63
CA ASP A 120 6.89 9.60 -5.93
C ASP A 120 5.89 10.03 -7.02
N PRO A 121 6.24 11.02 -7.88
CA PRO A 121 5.33 11.52 -8.91
C PRO A 121 4.80 10.42 -9.85
N SER A 122 5.59 9.39 -10.14
CA SER A 122 5.19 8.29 -11.02
C SER A 122 4.18 7.35 -10.34
N ASN A 123 4.38 7.06 -9.07
CA ASN A 123 3.43 6.26 -8.27
C ASN A 123 2.16 7.05 -7.99
N TYR A 124 2.28 8.34 -7.67
CA TYR A 124 1.12 9.21 -7.51
C TYR A 124 0.26 9.27 -8.78
N ALA A 125 0.88 9.46 -9.95
CA ALA A 125 0.17 9.48 -11.22
C ALA A 125 -0.56 8.15 -11.49
N ARG A 126 0.05 7.01 -11.19
CA ARG A 126 -0.58 5.68 -11.33
C ARG A 126 -1.77 5.50 -10.40
N GLU A 127 -1.66 5.92 -9.14
CA GLU A 127 -2.76 5.84 -8.18
C GLU A 127 -3.91 6.77 -8.56
N GLN A 128 -3.61 7.98 -9.07
CA GLN A 128 -4.62 8.89 -9.60
C GLN A 128 -5.31 8.29 -10.84
N ALA A 129 -4.56 7.70 -11.77
CA ALA A 129 -5.11 7.04 -12.94
C ALA A 129 -6.01 5.85 -12.56
N LYS A 130 -5.57 5.00 -11.61
CA LYS A 130 -6.39 3.90 -11.07
C LYS A 130 -7.68 4.41 -10.44
N THR A 131 -7.59 5.43 -9.58
CA THR A 131 -8.76 6.03 -8.94
C THR A 131 -9.74 6.60 -9.98
N ALA A 132 -9.23 7.29 -10.99
CA ALA A 132 -10.04 7.81 -12.10
C ALA A 132 -10.72 6.68 -12.90
N SER A 133 -9.99 5.59 -13.19
CA SER A 133 -10.54 4.42 -13.90
C SER A 133 -11.65 3.74 -13.09
N PHE A 134 -11.48 3.58 -11.78
CA PHE A 134 -12.51 3.03 -10.90
C PHE A 134 -13.74 3.94 -10.85
N ALA A 135 -13.54 5.25 -10.72
CA ALA A 135 -14.63 6.21 -10.70
C ALA A 135 -15.41 6.22 -12.02
N ALA A 136 -14.71 6.20 -13.16
CA ALA A 136 -15.34 6.13 -14.49
C ALA A 136 -16.16 4.85 -14.69
N ALA A 137 -15.71 3.73 -14.10
CA ALA A 137 -16.45 2.46 -14.10
C ALA A 137 -17.58 2.40 -13.06
N GLY A 138 -17.82 3.46 -12.27
CA GLY A 138 -18.84 3.52 -11.23
C GLY A 138 -18.52 2.74 -9.97
N ILE A 139 -17.25 2.37 -9.75
CA ILE A 139 -16.79 1.63 -8.57
C ILE A 139 -16.63 2.60 -7.40
N PRO A 140 -17.35 2.39 -6.26
CA PRO A 140 -17.05 3.12 -5.05
C PRO A 140 -15.67 2.71 -4.51
N VAL A 141 -14.87 3.71 -4.15
CA VAL A 141 -13.54 3.53 -3.57
C VAL A 141 -13.50 4.14 -2.18
N LEU A 142 -13.04 3.38 -1.19
CA LEU A 142 -12.72 3.89 0.14
C LEU A 142 -11.20 4.01 0.27
N PRO A 143 -10.61 5.21 0.16
CA PRO A 143 -9.19 5.40 0.44
C PRO A 143 -8.97 5.52 1.94
N THR A 144 -7.98 4.79 2.45
CA THR A 144 -7.58 4.84 3.86
C THR A 144 -6.08 4.98 3.98
N LEU A 145 -5.60 6.00 4.70
CA LEU A 145 -4.18 6.12 5.00
C LEU A 145 -3.75 4.99 5.93
N ALA A 146 -2.66 4.31 5.61
CA ALA A 146 -2.15 3.17 6.36
C ALA A 146 -1.96 3.47 7.86
N ARG A 147 -1.47 4.66 8.23
CA ARG A 147 -1.32 5.08 9.62
C ARG A 147 -2.65 5.08 10.41
N ARG A 148 -3.78 5.43 9.75
CA ARG A 148 -5.10 5.47 10.40
C ARG A 148 -5.59 4.08 10.83
N LEU A 149 -5.08 3.02 10.21
CA LEU A 149 -5.43 1.64 10.61
C LEU A 149 -5.05 1.35 12.06
N ALA A 150 -3.95 1.95 12.56
CA ALA A 150 -3.51 1.84 13.96
C ALA A 150 -4.00 3.02 14.82
N GLU A 151 -3.87 4.26 14.34
CA GLU A 151 -4.12 5.47 15.12
C GLU A 151 -5.61 5.77 15.30
N ASP A 152 -6.46 5.41 14.30
CA ASP A 152 -7.88 5.79 14.26
C ASP A 152 -8.77 4.61 13.81
N ALA A 153 -8.43 3.41 14.30
CA ALA A 153 -9.08 2.16 13.93
C ALA A 153 -10.61 2.18 14.06
N THR A 154 -11.14 2.89 15.06
CA THR A 154 -12.58 2.98 15.30
C THR A 154 -13.30 3.79 14.24
N ALA A 155 -12.72 4.92 13.81
CA ALA A 155 -13.29 5.71 12.72
C ALA A 155 -13.19 4.97 11.39
N VAL A 156 -12.05 4.33 11.09
CA VAL A 156 -11.87 3.54 9.88
C VAL A 156 -12.89 2.38 9.82
N LEU A 157 -13.16 1.69 10.93
CA LEU A 157 -14.21 0.65 11.01
C LEU A 157 -15.59 1.20 10.67
N ARG A 158 -15.94 2.38 11.18
CA ARG A 158 -17.22 3.02 10.89
C ARG A 158 -17.32 3.42 9.42
N GLU A 159 -16.27 4.03 8.87
CA GLU A 159 -16.17 4.41 7.46
C GLU A 159 -16.27 3.18 6.54
N LEU A 160 -15.58 2.09 6.86
CA LEU A 160 -15.60 0.86 6.10
C LEU A 160 -17.00 0.23 6.04
N ARG A 161 -17.70 0.16 7.19
CA ARG A 161 -19.08 -0.34 7.25
C ARG A 161 -20.03 0.56 6.48
N ALA A 162 -19.90 1.87 6.60
CA ALA A 162 -20.72 2.83 5.88
C ALA A 162 -20.51 2.74 4.37
N ALA A 163 -19.27 2.63 3.91
CA ALA A 163 -18.94 2.45 2.50
C ALA A 163 -19.52 1.15 1.94
N HIS A 164 -19.40 0.04 2.67
CA HIS A 164 -19.97 -1.25 2.26
C HIS A 164 -21.51 -1.19 2.19
N CYS A 165 -22.16 -0.61 3.19
CA CYS A 165 -23.61 -0.42 3.21
C CYS A 165 -24.08 0.48 2.05
N HIS A 166 -23.37 1.57 1.78
CA HIS A 166 -23.67 2.46 0.67
C HIS A 166 -23.50 1.74 -0.68
N ALA A 167 -22.43 0.97 -0.85
CA ALA A 167 -22.21 0.18 -2.07
C ALA A 167 -23.29 -0.87 -2.27
N ALA A 168 -23.75 -1.54 -1.21
CA ALA A 168 -24.84 -2.53 -1.25
C ALA A 168 -26.18 -1.93 -1.66
N GLY A 169 -26.42 -0.64 -1.41
CA GLY A 169 -27.63 0.07 -1.82
C GLY A 169 -27.65 0.58 -3.27
N ARG A 170 -26.58 0.31 -4.05
CA ARG A 170 -26.42 0.76 -5.43
C ARG A 170 -26.45 -0.41 -6.42
N PRO A 171 -26.88 -0.19 -7.67
CA PRO A 171 -26.67 -1.16 -8.73
C PRO A 171 -25.17 -1.48 -8.88
N ARG A 172 -24.83 -2.77 -8.93
CA ARG A 172 -23.44 -3.20 -9.13
C ARG A 172 -22.99 -2.80 -10.55
N PRO A 173 -21.84 -2.11 -10.69
CA PRO A 173 -21.30 -1.78 -12.01
C PRO A 173 -20.90 -3.06 -12.78
N PRO A 174 -20.92 -3.01 -14.13
CA PRO A 174 -20.60 -4.16 -14.98
C PRO A 174 -19.08 -4.39 -15.07
N VAL A 175 -18.48 -4.79 -13.97
CA VAL A 175 -17.04 -5.07 -13.88
C VAL A 175 -16.80 -6.52 -13.46
N ARG A 176 -15.64 -7.05 -13.84
CA ARG A 176 -15.17 -8.39 -13.46
C ARG A 176 -13.98 -8.27 -12.55
N ALA A 177 -13.95 -9.05 -11.50
CA ALA A 177 -12.79 -9.16 -10.62
C ALA A 177 -12.15 -10.56 -10.76
N ILE A 178 -10.83 -10.60 -10.61
CA ILE A 178 -10.06 -11.85 -10.56
C ILE A 178 -9.29 -11.86 -9.25
N ARG A 179 -9.53 -12.89 -8.44
CA ARG A 179 -8.70 -13.18 -7.27
C ARG A 179 -7.29 -13.49 -7.74
N ARG A 180 -6.34 -12.72 -7.28
CA ARG A 180 -4.94 -13.15 -7.40
C ARG A 180 -4.69 -14.20 -6.32
N PRO A 181 -4.13 -15.38 -6.67
CA PRO A 181 -3.68 -16.31 -5.65
C PRO A 181 -2.72 -15.54 -4.73
N GLY A 182 -3.01 -15.56 -3.43
CA GLY A 182 -2.20 -14.85 -2.44
C GLY A 182 -0.74 -15.22 -2.64
N MET A 183 0.16 -14.25 -2.70
CA MET A 183 1.58 -14.53 -2.50
C MET A 183 1.67 -15.31 -1.19
N PRO A 184 2.28 -16.52 -1.17
CA PRO A 184 2.39 -17.30 0.05
C PRO A 184 3.04 -16.40 1.10
N ALA A 185 2.45 -16.36 2.30
CA ALA A 185 3.07 -15.76 3.46
C ALA A 185 4.52 -16.28 3.51
N ALA A 186 5.48 -15.34 3.37
CA ALA A 186 6.88 -15.66 3.39
C ALA A 186 7.15 -16.64 4.51
N MET A 187 7.76 -17.77 4.15
CA MET A 187 8.32 -18.85 4.92
C MET A 187 8.27 -18.62 6.44
N ARG A 188 7.44 -19.41 7.11
CA ARG A 188 7.64 -19.69 8.53
C ARG A 188 9.04 -20.32 8.62
N HIS A 189 9.96 -19.65 9.25
CA HIS A 189 11.15 -20.31 9.77
C HIS A 189 10.64 -21.42 10.69
N PRO A 190 11.02 -22.68 10.49
CA PRO A 190 10.85 -23.67 11.53
C PRO A 190 11.82 -23.27 12.66
N SER A 191 11.25 -22.94 13.80
CA SER A 191 12.00 -22.90 15.04
C SER A 191 12.12 -24.35 15.50
N ASP A 192 13.34 -24.85 15.51
CA ASP A 192 13.80 -25.85 16.46
C ASP A 192 14.45 -25.13 17.63
#